data_ccec927d61ab9f86ac2d5b66aa89abd4
#
_entry.id   ccec927d61ab9f86ac2d5b66aa89abd4
#
_cell.length_a   1.000
_cell.length_b   1.000
_cell.length_c   1.000
_cell.angle_alpha   90.00
_cell.angle_beta   90.00
_cell.angle_gamma   90.00
#
_symmetry.space_group_name_H-M   'P 1'
#
loop_
_entity.id
_entity.type
_entity.pdbx_description
1 polymer ?
#
loop_
_entity_poly.entity_id
_entity_poly.type
_entity_poly.pdbx_seq_one_letter_code
_entity_poly.pdbx_strand_id
1 'polypeptide(L)'
;RDRYYHISYWGRPHDYLWLGTAHPSLIYQQMTLAYERGIQKMWILNVGDIKPSEYQIELFLDMAWNLEAVKQQGVVAHQRQFLEREFGLEVAAQLQPVMQEAYRLAYIRKPEFMGNTRTEEKDPKFKIISDLPWSEQEIKERLTAYKQLSDKVEQEWHTLSAQKKETYFQLAKYPVQAAAQMNSKLLTAQLARRGKVDWADSDRAYDSIVSVSYTHLRAHETPEHL
;
A
#
# COMPACT_ATOMS: atom_id res chain seq x y z
N ARG A 1 -15.16 -27.39 2.70
CA ARG A 1 -15.32 -26.20 1.85
C ARG A 1 -14.03 -25.41 1.87
N ASP A 2 -13.63 -24.82 0.74
CA ASP A 2 -12.36 -24.16 0.51
C ASP A 2 -12.58 -22.68 0.32
N ARG A 3 -11.57 -21.84 0.59
CA ARG A 3 -11.62 -20.39 0.37
C ARG A 3 -10.45 -19.97 -0.50
N TYR A 4 -10.77 -19.21 -1.52
CA TYR A 4 -9.83 -18.49 -2.35
C TYR A 4 -9.92 -17.00 -2.00
N TYR A 5 -8.80 -16.39 -1.60
CA TYR A 5 -8.75 -15.00 -1.15
C TYR A 5 -7.68 -14.21 -1.92
N HIS A 6 -7.97 -12.97 -2.24
CA HIS A 6 -7.08 -12.09 -2.96
C HIS A 6 -6.60 -10.96 -2.06
N ILE A 7 -5.28 -10.83 -1.88
CA ILE A 7 -4.67 -9.65 -1.27
C ILE A 7 -4.17 -8.65 -2.31
N SER A 8 -3.97 -9.12 -3.54
CA SER A 8 -3.79 -8.33 -4.73
C SER A 8 -4.73 -8.83 -5.81
N TYR A 9 -4.95 -8.06 -6.83
CA TYR A 9 -5.92 -8.43 -7.86
C TYR A 9 -5.48 -7.95 -9.24
N TRP A 10 -5.43 -8.89 -10.18
CA TRP A 10 -5.27 -8.59 -11.60
C TRP A 10 -6.64 -8.70 -12.28
N GLY A 11 -7.21 -7.58 -12.61
CA GLY A 11 -8.52 -7.55 -13.24
C GLY A 11 -9.20 -6.18 -13.23
N ARG A 12 -10.46 -6.17 -13.67
CA ARG A 12 -11.25 -4.94 -13.79
C ARG A 12 -11.81 -4.46 -12.46
N PRO A 13 -12.01 -3.14 -12.29
CA PRO A 13 -11.76 -2.03 -13.25
C PRO A 13 -10.30 -1.59 -13.31
N HIS A 14 -9.49 -1.96 -12.35
CA HIS A 14 -8.06 -1.71 -12.22
C HIS A 14 -7.36 -2.83 -11.50
N ASP A 15 -6.17 -3.17 -11.97
CA ASP A 15 -5.25 -4.00 -11.22
C ASP A 15 -4.77 -3.28 -9.96
N TYR A 16 -4.58 -4.01 -8.86
CA TYR A 16 -3.89 -3.54 -7.67
C TYR A 16 -2.82 -4.55 -7.27
N LEU A 17 -1.74 -4.52 -8.04
CA LEU A 17 -0.57 -5.38 -7.89
C LEU A 17 0.66 -4.61 -7.41
N TRP A 18 0.65 -3.30 -7.63
CA TRP A 18 1.83 -2.43 -7.48
C TRP A 18 2.25 -2.22 -6.03
N LEU A 19 1.29 -2.05 -5.12
CA LEU A 19 1.52 -1.81 -3.70
C LEU A 19 0.67 -2.75 -2.84
N GLY A 20 1.21 -3.15 -1.68
CA GLY A 20 0.50 -3.96 -0.69
C GLY A 20 -0.58 -3.17 0.05
N THR A 21 -1.67 -2.80 -0.63
CA THR A 21 -2.72 -1.91 -0.11
C THR A 21 -3.93 -2.61 0.51
N ALA A 22 -3.92 -3.95 0.57
CA ALA A 22 -4.97 -4.69 1.26
C ALA A 22 -4.89 -4.43 2.78
N HIS A 23 -5.98 -3.89 3.34
CA HIS A 23 -6.00 -3.52 4.76
C HIS A 23 -5.94 -4.79 5.64
N PRO A 24 -4.98 -4.90 6.57
CA PRO A 24 -4.82 -6.11 7.39
C PRO A 24 -6.08 -6.49 8.17
N SER A 25 -6.80 -5.52 8.73
CA SER A 25 -8.05 -5.77 9.44
C SER A 25 -9.16 -6.33 8.53
N LEU A 26 -9.15 -6.01 7.23
CA LEU A 26 -10.09 -6.60 6.28
C LEU A 26 -9.76 -8.07 6.03
N ILE A 27 -8.48 -8.41 5.88
CA ILE A 27 -8.02 -9.80 5.76
C ILE A 27 -8.47 -10.58 7.00
N TYR A 28 -8.16 -10.06 8.18
CA TYR A 28 -8.56 -10.66 9.45
C TYR A 28 -10.07 -10.89 9.54
N GLN A 29 -10.89 -9.87 9.26
CA GLN A 29 -12.34 -9.96 9.32
C GLN A 29 -12.89 -11.03 8.35
N GLN A 30 -12.44 -11.00 7.11
CA GLN A 30 -12.96 -11.89 6.07
C GLN A 30 -12.55 -13.35 6.32
N MET A 31 -11.34 -13.60 6.77
CA MET A 31 -10.86 -14.95 7.03
C MET A 31 -11.43 -15.51 8.33
N THR A 32 -11.62 -14.70 9.37
CA THR A 32 -12.34 -15.09 10.59
C THR A 32 -13.77 -15.48 10.26
N LEU A 33 -14.49 -14.66 9.49
CA LEU A 33 -15.85 -14.97 9.08
C LEU A 33 -15.91 -16.25 8.24
N ALA A 34 -14.97 -16.46 7.33
CA ALA A 34 -14.90 -17.68 6.53
C ALA A 34 -14.72 -18.93 7.41
N TYR A 35 -13.82 -18.87 8.39
CA TYR A 35 -13.59 -19.95 9.34
C TYR A 35 -14.85 -20.27 10.17
N GLU A 36 -15.49 -19.23 10.74
CA GLU A 36 -16.71 -19.35 11.53
C GLU A 36 -17.89 -19.92 10.73
N ARG A 37 -17.89 -19.75 9.42
CA ARG A 37 -18.86 -20.32 8.48
C ARG A 37 -18.47 -21.72 7.98
N GLY A 38 -17.47 -22.37 8.59
CA GLY A 38 -17.07 -23.75 8.33
C GLY A 38 -16.11 -23.93 7.15
N ILE A 39 -15.47 -22.86 6.68
CA ILE A 39 -14.41 -22.95 5.66
C ILE A 39 -13.07 -23.14 6.35
N GLN A 40 -12.75 -24.41 6.70
CA GLN A 40 -11.63 -24.76 7.58
C GLN A 40 -10.65 -25.75 6.96
N LYS A 41 -10.94 -26.31 5.77
CA LYS A 41 -10.11 -27.37 5.20
C LYS A 41 -8.93 -26.85 4.38
N MET A 42 -9.18 -25.85 3.53
CA MET A 42 -8.16 -25.32 2.67
C MET A 42 -8.41 -23.81 2.43
N TRP A 43 -7.35 -23.04 2.61
CA TRP A 43 -7.32 -21.64 2.27
C TRP A 43 -6.24 -21.42 1.22
N ILE A 44 -6.61 -20.73 0.14
CA ILE A 44 -5.72 -20.40 -0.96
C ILE A 44 -5.59 -18.88 -1.01
N LEU A 45 -4.37 -18.40 -0.97
CA LEU A 45 -4.06 -16.98 -1.09
C LEU A 45 -3.59 -16.68 -2.51
N ASN A 46 -4.30 -15.77 -3.18
CA ASN A 46 -3.83 -15.19 -4.43
C ASN A 46 -3.04 -13.92 -4.11
N VAL A 47 -1.80 -13.93 -4.58
CA VAL A 47 -0.90 -12.79 -4.59
C VAL A 47 -0.46 -12.53 -6.02
N GLY A 48 -0.30 -11.27 -6.41
CA GLY A 48 0.37 -10.95 -7.67
C GLY A 48 1.86 -11.22 -7.51
N ASP A 49 2.58 -10.22 -7.07
CA ASP A 49 3.96 -10.38 -6.62
C ASP A 49 4.01 -10.55 -5.10
N ILE A 50 4.99 -11.30 -4.59
CA ILE A 50 5.21 -11.45 -3.14
C ILE A 50 5.53 -10.08 -2.53
N LYS A 51 6.43 -9.35 -3.16
CA LYS A 51 6.72 -7.96 -2.81
C LYS A 51 5.68 -7.04 -3.49
N PRO A 52 5.10 -6.10 -2.81
CA PRO A 52 5.29 -5.65 -1.42
C PRO A 52 4.20 -6.17 -0.45
N SER A 53 3.76 -7.39 -0.58
CA SER A 53 2.64 -7.96 0.20
C SER A 53 3.07 -8.88 1.34
N GLU A 54 4.34 -8.80 1.76
CA GLU A 54 4.94 -9.72 2.72
C GLU A 54 4.14 -9.80 4.03
N TYR A 55 3.79 -8.64 4.60
CA TYR A 55 3.02 -8.61 5.84
C TYR A 55 1.61 -9.21 5.68
N GLN A 56 0.93 -8.91 4.58
CA GLN A 56 -0.42 -9.45 4.32
C GLN A 56 -0.38 -10.97 4.11
N ILE A 57 0.68 -11.48 3.46
CA ILE A 57 0.90 -12.91 3.27
C ILE A 57 1.12 -13.58 4.62
N GLU A 58 2.00 -13.03 5.46
CA GLU A 58 2.28 -13.56 6.80
C GLU A 58 1.01 -13.59 7.64
N LEU A 59 0.29 -12.50 7.75
CA LEU A 59 -0.96 -12.45 8.50
C LEU A 59 -1.96 -13.53 8.05
N PHE A 60 -2.12 -13.70 6.73
CA PHE A 60 -3.03 -14.73 6.20
C PHE A 60 -2.56 -16.14 6.56
N LEU A 61 -1.28 -16.42 6.43
CA LEU A 61 -0.72 -17.76 6.73
C LEU A 61 -0.74 -18.06 8.22
N ASP A 62 -0.46 -17.09 9.08
CA ASP A 62 -0.55 -17.25 10.53
C ASP A 62 -2.00 -17.49 10.99
N MET A 63 -2.96 -16.81 10.38
CA MET A 63 -4.38 -17.08 10.58
C MET A 63 -4.77 -18.48 10.12
N ALA A 64 -4.24 -18.95 8.99
CA ALA A 64 -4.49 -20.30 8.48
C ALA A 64 -3.87 -21.37 9.38
N TRP A 65 -2.73 -21.08 9.99
CA TRP A 65 -2.04 -21.97 10.91
C TRP A 65 -2.72 -22.05 12.27
N ASN A 66 -3.02 -20.90 12.88
CA ASN A 66 -3.66 -20.82 14.19
C ASN A 66 -4.50 -19.54 14.34
N LEU A 67 -5.73 -19.59 13.85
CA LEU A 67 -6.65 -18.46 13.91
C LEU A 67 -6.88 -17.96 15.34
N GLU A 68 -7.02 -18.85 16.32
CA GLU A 68 -7.32 -18.44 17.70
C GLU A 68 -6.15 -17.68 18.33
N ALA A 69 -4.90 -18.05 18.04
CA ALA A 69 -3.74 -17.29 18.49
C ALA A 69 -3.74 -15.87 17.91
N VAL A 70 -4.02 -15.72 16.61
CA VAL A 70 -4.09 -14.40 15.97
C VAL A 70 -5.27 -13.59 16.50
N LYS A 71 -6.42 -14.23 16.80
CA LYS A 71 -7.59 -13.57 17.44
C LYS A 71 -7.24 -13.04 18.83
N GLN A 72 -6.54 -13.82 19.64
CA GLN A 72 -6.13 -13.42 21.00
C GLN A 72 -5.10 -12.29 20.97
N GLN A 73 -4.17 -12.33 20.03
CA GLN A 73 -3.14 -11.31 19.86
C GLN A 73 -3.73 -9.99 19.30
N GLY A 74 -4.61 -10.11 18.31
CA GLY A 74 -5.15 -9.00 17.55
C GLY A 74 -4.22 -8.50 16.44
N VAL A 75 -4.81 -7.97 15.37
CA VAL A 75 -4.07 -7.56 14.14
C VAL A 75 -3.03 -6.48 14.43
N VAL A 76 -3.33 -5.54 15.33
CA VAL A 76 -2.41 -4.44 15.66
C VAL A 76 -1.14 -4.97 16.35
N ALA A 77 -1.30 -5.87 17.31
CA ALA A 77 -0.16 -6.49 17.98
C ALA A 77 0.61 -7.45 17.06
N HIS A 78 -0.10 -8.15 16.17
CA HIS A 78 0.51 -8.99 15.15
C HIS A 78 1.39 -8.15 14.18
N GLN A 79 0.88 -7.03 13.68
CA GLN A 79 1.66 -6.11 12.86
C GLN A 79 2.88 -5.56 13.61
N ARG A 80 2.69 -5.22 14.88
CA ARG A 80 3.77 -4.75 15.73
C ARG A 80 4.88 -5.78 15.85
N GLN A 81 4.54 -7.03 16.08
CA GLN A 81 5.52 -8.12 16.18
C GLN A 81 6.28 -8.34 14.87
N PHE A 82 5.60 -8.28 13.72
CA PHE A 82 6.24 -8.30 12.41
C PHE A 82 7.29 -7.19 12.29
N LEU A 83 6.92 -5.96 12.56
CA LEU A 83 7.83 -4.82 12.46
C LEU A 83 8.99 -4.89 13.46
N GLU A 84 8.75 -5.39 14.68
CA GLU A 84 9.79 -5.57 15.71
C GLU A 84 10.82 -6.62 15.30
N ARG A 85 10.38 -7.70 14.68
CA ARG A 85 11.27 -8.73 14.13
C ARG A 85 12.17 -8.17 13.03
N GLU A 86 11.62 -7.39 12.12
CA GLU A 86 12.35 -6.83 10.97
C GLU A 86 13.27 -5.66 11.38
N PHE A 87 12.81 -4.78 12.25
CA PHE A 87 13.47 -3.49 12.50
C PHE A 87 13.91 -3.27 13.95
N GLY A 88 13.41 -4.04 14.90
CA GLY A 88 13.60 -3.85 16.33
C GLY A 88 12.54 -2.93 16.96
N LEU A 89 12.51 -2.92 18.28
CA LEU A 89 11.45 -2.30 19.09
C LEU A 89 11.25 -0.80 18.82
N GLU A 90 12.35 -0.06 18.71
CA GLU A 90 12.31 1.40 18.56
C GLU A 90 11.72 1.81 17.20
N VAL A 91 12.28 1.27 16.10
CA VAL A 91 11.80 1.55 14.74
C VAL A 91 10.36 1.08 14.57
N ALA A 92 10.02 -0.11 15.07
CA ALA A 92 8.66 -0.63 15.01
C ALA A 92 7.64 0.27 15.72
N ALA A 93 8.02 0.87 16.85
CA ALA A 93 7.15 1.79 17.58
C ALA A 93 6.80 3.04 16.76
N GLN A 94 7.74 3.53 15.98
CA GLN A 94 7.56 4.71 15.14
C GLN A 94 6.88 4.38 13.82
N LEU A 95 7.23 3.25 13.22
CA LEU A 95 6.72 2.84 11.92
C LEU A 95 5.28 2.32 11.97
N GLN A 96 4.86 1.66 13.04
CA GLN A 96 3.53 1.07 13.14
C GLN A 96 2.39 2.07 12.89
N PRO A 97 2.33 3.26 13.54
CA PRO A 97 1.27 4.22 13.26
C PRO A 97 1.32 4.77 11.82
N VAL A 98 2.51 4.84 11.21
CA VAL A 98 2.68 5.23 9.80
C VAL A 98 2.02 4.21 8.88
N MET A 99 2.30 2.93 9.08
CA MET A 99 1.72 1.85 8.28
C MET A 99 0.21 1.74 8.47
N GLN A 100 -0.28 1.88 9.70
CA GLN A 100 -1.73 1.88 9.96
C GLN A 100 -2.44 3.01 9.22
N GLU A 101 -1.89 4.22 9.25
CA GLU A 101 -2.47 5.35 8.53
C GLU A 101 -2.36 5.18 7.01
N ALA A 102 -1.26 4.63 6.50
CA ALA A 102 -1.11 4.30 5.08
C ALA A 102 -2.19 3.30 4.62
N TYR A 103 -2.43 2.23 5.39
CA TYR A 103 -3.52 1.28 5.11
C TYR A 103 -4.90 1.93 5.19
N ARG A 104 -5.14 2.81 6.17
CA ARG A 104 -6.41 3.53 6.28
C ARG A 104 -6.66 4.42 5.07
N LEU A 105 -5.67 5.17 4.62
CA LEU A 105 -5.78 6.02 3.43
C LEU A 105 -5.99 5.19 2.16
N ALA A 106 -5.29 4.08 2.02
CA ALA A 106 -5.47 3.15 0.90
C ALA A 106 -6.84 2.46 0.94
N TYR A 107 -7.39 2.17 2.12
CA TYR A 107 -8.74 1.62 2.27
C TYR A 107 -9.83 2.59 1.82
N ILE A 108 -9.68 3.89 2.11
CA ILE A 108 -10.59 4.91 1.60
C ILE A 108 -10.56 4.94 0.08
N ARG A 109 -9.36 4.95 -0.52
CA ARG A 109 -9.16 4.82 -1.96
C ARG A 109 -7.75 4.37 -2.28
N LYS A 110 -7.63 3.28 -3.04
CA LYS A 110 -6.35 2.74 -3.46
C LYS A 110 -5.61 3.70 -4.40
N PRO A 111 -4.26 3.77 -4.31
CA PRO A 111 -3.46 4.60 -5.22
C PRO A 111 -3.75 4.33 -6.69
N GLU A 112 -3.97 3.08 -7.07
CA GLU A 112 -4.26 2.64 -8.44
C GLU A 112 -5.59 3.21 -8.97
N PHE A 113 -6.53 3.56 -8.08
CA PHE A 113 -7.85 4.09 -8.44
C PHE A 113 -7.96 5.62 -8.38
N MET A 114 -6.86 6.32 -8.14
CA MET A 114 -6.88 7.77 -8.00
C MET A 114 -7.25 8.51 -9.29
N GLY A 115 -6.96 7.91 -10.45
CA GLY A 115 -7.33 8.48 -11.75
C GLY A 115 -8.81 8.34 -12.11
N ASN A 116 -9.59 7.62 -11.30
CA ASN A 116 -11.01 7.36 -11.55
C ASN A 116 -11.29 6.82 -12.97
N THR A 117 -10.40 6.00 -13.49
CA THR A 117 -10.47 5.38 -14.81
C THR A 117 -10.85 3.90 -14.71
N ARG A 118 -11.12 3.29 -15.85
CA ARG A 118 -11.31 1.84 -16.01
C ARG A 118 -10.42 1.39 -17.19
N THR A 119 -9.13 1.24 -16.93
CA THR A 119 -8.11 1.06 -17.96
C THR A 119 -8.31 -0.18 -18.82
N GLU A 120 -8.94 -1.23 -18.29
CA GLU A 120 -9.19 -2.49 -19.02
C GLU A 120 -10.50 -2.47 -19.81
N GLU A 121 -11.29 -1.42 -19.72
CA GLU A 121 -12.49 -1.29 -20.53
C GLU A 121 -12.11 -0.98 -21.99
N LYS A 122 -12.85 -1.57 -22.93
CA LYS A 122 -12.62 -1.34 -24.36
C LYS A 122 -13.02 0.06 -24.80
N ASP A 123 -14.07 0.63 -24.20
CA ASP A 123 -14.58 1.94 -24.51
C ASP A 123 -13.56 3.02 -24.06
N PRO A 124 -13.02 3.83 -24.99
CA PRO A 124 -12.02 4.85 -24.67
C PRO A 124 -12.43 5.83 -23.60
N LYS A 125 -13.73 6.13 -23.45
CA LYS A 125 -14.23 7.08 -22.43
C LYS A 125 -13.85 6.67 -21.01
N PHE A 126 -13.72 5.37 -20.72
CA PHE A 126 -13.35 4.87 -19.40
C PHE A 126 -11.84 4.92 -19.13
N LYS A 127 -11.03 5.23 -20.17
CA LYS A 127 -9.58 5.41 -20.04
C LYS A 127 -9.18 6.84 -19.70
N ILE A 128 -10.12 7.76 -19.78
CA ILE A 128 -9.86 9.17 -19.50
C ILE A 128 -9.82 9.36 -17.98
N ILE A 129 -8.75 9.98 -17.50
CA ILE A 129 -8.63 10.41 -16.09
C ILE A 129 -9.71 11.44 -15.81
N SER A 130 -10.46 11.22 -14.76
CA SER A 130 -11.54 12.14 -14.34
C SER A 130 -11.38 12.53 -12.87
N ASP A 131 -11.96 13.69 -12.54
CA ASP A 131 -11.95 14.21 -11.19
C ASP A 131 -12.72 13.30 -10.23
N LEU A 132 -12.19 13.16 -9.02
CA LEU A 132 -12.91 12.56 -7.91
C LEU A 132 -13.94 13.55 -7.36
N PRO A 133 -15.07 13.06 -6.82
CA PRO A 133 -16.11 13.91 -6.23
C PRO A 133 -15.70 14.40 -4.83
N TRP A 134 -14.47 14.91 -4.72
CA TRP A 134 -13.90 15.42 -3.47
C TRP A 134 -13.82 16.93 -3.49
N SER A 135 -14.11 17.53 -2.33
CA SER A 135 -13.91 18.96 -2.10
C SER A 135 -12.42 19.32 -2.12
N GLU A 136 -12.12 20.60 -2.27
CA GLU A 136 -10.74 21.11 -2.17
C GLU A 136 -10.14 20.79 -0.80
N GLN A 137 -10.94 20.88 0.27
CA GLN A 137 -10.50 20.58 1.63
C GLN A 137 -10.11 19.10 1.81
N GLU A 138 -10.96 18.17 1.37
CA GLU A 138 -10.66 16.73 1.43
C GLU A 138 -9.39 16.37 0.65
N ILE A 139 -9.18 16.99 -0.51
CA ILE A 139 -7.97 16.81 -1.31
C ILE A 139 -6.75 17.30 -0.53
N LYS A 140 -6.79 18.51 0.04
CA LYS A 140 -5.68 19.08 0.80
C LYS A 140 -5.35 18.27 2.05
N GLU A 141 -6.35 17.82 2.77
CA GLU A 141 -6.17 16.96 3.94
C GLU A 141 -5.48 15.64 3.57
N ARG A 142 -5.91 15.01 2.49
CA ARG A 142 -5.31 13.77 2.01
C ARG A 142 -3.86 13.96 1.54
N LEU A 143 -3.59 15.02 0.80
CA LEU A 143 -2.22 15.35 0.36
C LEU A 143 -1.31 15.62 1.57
N THR A 144 -1.81 16.34 2.56
CA THR A 144 -1.08 16.61 3.81
C THR A 144 -0.79 15.32 4.57
N ALA A 145 -1.78 14.44 4.70
CA ALA A 145 -1.61 13.16 5.39
C ALA A 145 -0.52 12.31 4.71
N TYR A 146 -0.58 12.12 3.39
CA TYR A 146 0.44 11.36 2.66
C TYR A 146 1.83 12.01 2.71
N LYS A 147 1.90 13.34 2.67
CA LYS A 147 3.17 14.05 2.83
C LYS A 147 3.80 13.77 4.19
N GLN A 148 3.01 13.85 5.26
CA GLN A 148 3.48 13.55 6.61
C GLN A 148 3.99 12.11 6.74
N LEU A 149 3.31 11.13 6.13
CA LEU A 149 3.77 9.75 6.13
C LEU A 149 5.09 9.59 5.35
N SER A 150 5.18 10.22 4.18
CA SER A 150 6.39 10.22 3.35
C SER A 150 7.58 10.85 4.07
N ASP A 151 7.38 11.99 4.73
CA ASP A 151 8.42 12.67 5.50
C ASP A 151 8.92 11.79 6.66
N LYS A 152 8.01 11.10 7.36
CA LYS A 152 8.36 10.22 8.48
C LYS A 152 9.20 9.02 8.04
N VAL A 153 8.80 8.31 6.99
CA VAL A 153 9.59 7.16 6.51
C VAL A 153 10.94 7.59 5.95
N GLU A 154 11.04 8.79 5.38
CA GLU A 154 12.30 9.36 4.91
C GLU A 154 13.24 9.68 6.08
N GLN A 155 12.74 10.36 7.10
CA GLN A 155 13.52 10.70 8.29
C GLN A 155 14.05 9.45 8.99
N GLU A 156 13.19 8.45 9.20
CA GLU A 156 13.56 7.21 9.85
C GLU A 156 14.59 6.42 9.03
N TRP A 157 14.44 6.36 7.71
CA TRP A 157 15.38 5.68 6.82
C TRP A 157 16.80 6.22 6.94
N HIS A 158 16.98 7.52 7.18
CA HIS A 158 18.30 8.12 7.38
C HIS A 158 18.98 7.69 8.69
N THR A 159 18.22 7.26 9.68
CA THR A 159 18.75 6.81 10.97
C THR A 159 19.14 5.33 10.98
N LEU A 160 18.69 4.56 9.98
CA LEU A 160 18.88 3.12 9.94
C LEU A 160 20.32 2.73 9.54
N SER A 161 20.77 1.59 10.07
CA SER A 161 22.01 0.95 9.61
C SER A 161 21.87 0.47 8.15
N ALA A 162 22.99 0.37 7.44
CA ALA A 162 23.01 -0.07 6.05
C ALA A 162 22.33 -1.42 5.84
N GLN A 163 22.48 -2.36 6.79
CA GLN A 163 21.86 -3.69 6.75
C GLN A 163 20.33 -3.66 6.77
N LYS A 164 19.72 -2.66 7.45
CA LYS A 164 18.26 -2.54 7.57
C LYS A 164 17.64 -1.72 6.45
N LYS A 165 18.42 -0.90 5.76
CA LYS A 165 17.91 0.04 4.76
C LYS A 165 17.19 -0.62 3.61
N GLU A 166 17.71 -1.72 3.08
CA GLU A 166 17.05 -2.41 1.95
C GLU A 166 15.69 -2.97 2.37
N THR A 167 15.61 -3.70 3.48
CA THR A 167 14.35 -4.24 4.01
C THR A 167 13.36 -3.11 4.33
N TYR A 168 13.83 -2.03 4.94
CA TYR A 168 12.99 -0.88 5.26
C TYR A 168 12.48 -0.19 3.99
N PHE A 169 13.33 -0.06 2.97
CA PHE A 169 12.92 0.48 1.69
C PHE A 169 11.75 -0.32 1.09
N GLN A 170 11.85 -1.64 1.07
CA GLN A 170 10.85 -2.53 0.51
C GLN A 170 9.54 -2.53 1.31
N LEU A 171 9.63 -2.66 2.64
CA LEU A 171 8.46 -2.89 3.48
C LEU A 171 7.74 -1.61 3.92
N ALA A 172 8.43 -0.46 3.90
CA ALA A 172 7.89 0.78 4.42
C ALA A 172 8.08 1.99 3.49
N LYS A 173 9.33 2.33 3.14
CA LYS A 173 9.59 3.58 2.43
C LYS A 173 8.96 3.59 1.04
N TYR A 174 9.23 2.58 0.23
CA TYR A 174 8.69 2.48 -1.13
C TYR A 174 7.16 2.47 -1.17
N PRO A 175 6.44 1.59 -0.44
CA PRO A 175 4.99 1.56 -0.48
C PRO A 175 4.35 2.89 -0.07
N VAL A 176 4.88 3.54 0.97
CA VAL A 176 4.36 4.82 1.46
C VAL A 176 4.64 5.95 0.48
N GLN A 177 5.89 6.08 0.00
CA GLN A 177 6.28 7.16 -0.90
C GLN A 177 5.62 7.02 -2.27
N ALA A 178 5.55 5.82 -2.83
CA ALA A 178 4.89 5.59 -4.11
C ALA A 178 3.39 5.93 -4.04
N ALA A 179 2.71 5.53 -2.95
CA ALA A 179 1.32 5.91 -2.73
C ALA A 179 1.14 7.43 -2.57
N ALA A 180 2.04 8.08 -1.83
CA ALA A 180 2.04 9.53 -1.63
C ALA A 180 2.20 10.27 -2.98
N GLN A 181 3.16 9.87 -3.80
CA GLN A 181 3.41 10.51 -5.09
C GLN A 181 2.27 10.28 -6.08
N MET A 182 1.66 9.08 -6.11
CA MET A 182 0.50 8.84 -6.96
C MET A 182 -0.69 9.72 -6.56
N ASN A 183 -0.95 9.85 -5.27
CA ASN A 183 -1.98 10.77 -4.78
C ASN A 183 -1.64 12.22 -5.13
N SER A 184 -0.38 12.63 -4.93
CA SER A 184 0.07 13.99 -5.28
C SER A 184 -0.14 14.28 -6.76
N LYS A 185 0.34 13.42 -7.67
CA LYS A 185 0.17 13.57 -9.11
C LYS A 185 -1.29 13.82 -9.50
N LEU A 186 -2.18 12.95 -9.09
CA LEU A 186 -3.57 12.98 -9.58
C LEU A 186 -4.42 14.04 -8.88
N LEU A 187 -4.20 14.28 -7.60
CA LEU A 187 -4.96 15.28 -6.85
C LEU A 187 -4.48 16.70 -7.11
N THR A 188 -3.19 16.93 -7.32
CA THR A 188 -2.71 18.26 -7.76
C THR A 188 -3.16 18.58 -9.18
N ALA A 189 -3.18 17.58 -10.09
CA ALA A 189 -3.77 17.77 -11.41
C ALA A 189 -5.27 18.14 -11.32
N GLN A 190 -6.02 17.52 -10.40
CA GLN A 190 -7.42 17.89 -10.16
C GLN A 190 -7.55 19.32 -9.63
N LEU A 191 -6.70 19.74 -8.70
CA LEU A 191 -6.67 21.12 -8.20
C LEU A 191 -6.24 22.12 -9.29
N ALA A 192 -5.29 21.74 -10.16
CA ALA A 192 -4.85 22.57 -11.28
C ALA A 192 -5.99 22.80 -12.30
N ARG A 193 -6.76 21.75 -12.63
CA ARG A 193 -7.97 21.89 -13.47
C ARG A 193 -9.00 22.86 -12.87
N ARG A 194 -9.04 22.96 -11.55
CA ARG A 194 -9.90 23.89 -10.81
C ARG A 194 -9.28 25.29 -10.63
N GLY A 195 -8.08 25.53 -11.19
CA GLY A 195 -7.36 26.79 -11.06
C GLY A 195 -6.85 27.09 -9.64
N LYS A 196 -6.59 26.07 -8.83
CA LYS A 196 -6.18 26.20 -7.43
C LYS A 196 -4.69 26.08 -7.19
N VAL A 197 -3.97 25.42 -8.09
CA VAL A 197 -2.51 25.23 -8.07
C VAL A 197 -1.97 25.24 -9.49
N ASP A 198 -0.64 25.31 -9.63
CA ASP A 198 0.03 25.22 -10.93
C ASP A 198 0.12 23.75 -11.39
N TRP A 199 0.07 23.54 -12.70
CA TRP A 199 0.27 22.22 -13.31
C TRP A 199 1.67 21.64 -13.02
N ALA A 200 2.67 22.49 -12.89
CA ALA A 200 4.03 22.09 -12.53
C ALA A 200 4.11 21.27 -11.22
N ASP A 201 3.15 21.45 -10.30
CA ASP A 201 3.09 20.64 -9.08
C ASP A 201 2.77 19.17 -9.37
N SER A 202 1.85 18.93 -10.31
CA SER A 202 1.49 17.58 -10.77
C SER A 202 2.63 16.94 -11.56
N ASP A 203 3.34 17.71 -12.40
CA ASP A 203 4.47 17.23 -13.19
C ASP A 203 5.64 16.80 -12.29
N ARG A 204 5.96 17.60 -11.26
CA ARG A 204 6.98 17.23 -10.26
C ARG A 204 6.62 15.93 -9.52
N ALA A 205 5.36 15.72 -9.20
CA ALA A 205 4.93 14.48 -8.57
C ALA A 205 5.08 13.26 -9.51
N TYR A 206 4.86 13.45 -10.81
CA TYR A 206 5.10 12.42 -11.81
C TYR A 206 6.58 12.03 -11.89
N ASP A 207 7.48 13.00 -11.97
CA ASP A 207 8.92 12.76 -12.00
C ASP A 207 9.40 12.03 -10.74
N SER A 208 8.80 12.38 -9.59
CA SER A 208 9.08 11.70 -8.31
C SER A 208 8.62 10.24 -8.31
N ILE A 209 7.46 9.91 -8.92
CA ILE A 209 7.02 8.51 -9.07
C ILE A 209 8.01 7.72 -9.90
N VAL A 210 8.44 8.28 -11.03
CA VAL A 210 9.41 7.62 -11.92
C VAL A 210 10.71 7.35 -11.17
N SER A 211 11.22 8.33 -10.43
CA SER A 211 12.44 8.19 -9.63
C SER A 211 12.32 7.10 -8.56
N VAL A 212 11.23 7.10 -7.77
CA VAL A 212 11.01 6.10 -6.71
C VAL A 212 10.85 4.69 -7.30
N SER A 213 10.08 4.54 -8.37
CA SER A 213 9.87 3.26 -9.04
C SER A 213 11.16 2.71 -9.67
N TYR A 214 11.98 3.58 -10.27
CA TYR A 214 13.25 3.19 -10.84
C TYR A 214 14.25 2.72 -9.77
N THR A 215 14.28 3.38 -8.63
CA THR A 215 15.09 2.95 -7.48
C THR A 215 14.66 1.58 -6.97
N HIS A 216 13.35 1.32 -6.92
CA HIS A 216 12.79 0.02 -6.55
C HIS A 216 13.21 -1.09 -7.52
N LEU A 217 13.10 -0.85 -8.82
CA LEU A 217 13.50 -1.82 -9.86
C LEU A 217 14.99 -2.15 -9.76
N ARG A 218 15.85 -1.13 -9.62
CA ARG A 218 17.30 -1.34 -9.47
C ARG A 218 17.71 -2.11 -8.22
N ALA A 219 16.98 -1.97 -7.14
CA ALA A 219 17.25 -2.73 -5.91
C ALA A 219 17.05 -4.25 -6.09
N HIS A 220 16.41 -4.68 -7.19
CA HIS A 220 16.16 -6.08 -7.53
C HIS A 220 17.02 -6.60 -8.70
N GLU A 221 17.78 -5.73 -9.36
CA GLU A 221 18.75 -6.16 -10.35
C GLU A 221 19.95 -6.76 -9.63
N THR A 222 20.22 -8.03 -9.89
CA THR A 222 21.44 -8.67 -9.42
C THR A 222 22.66 -8.09 -10.18
N PRO A 223 23.86 -8.01 -9.55
CA PRO A 223 25.07 -7.47 -10.20
C PRO A 223 25.47 -8.20 -11.51
N GLU A 224 24.87 -9.32 -11.80
CA GLU A 224 25.15 -10.14 -12.99
C GLU A 224 24.48 -9.60 -14.28
N HIS A 225 23.63 -8.58 -14.17
CA HIS A 225 22.94 -7.96 -15.32
C HIS A 225 23.36 -6.50 -15.58
N LEU A 226 24.46 -6.04 -14.98
CA LEU A 226 25.08 -4.73 -15.26
C LEU A 226 26.29 -4.85 -16.16
#